data_37d3284127fd69c7ce0b5b33e6cd15ac
#
_entry.id   37d3284127fd69c7ce0b5b33e6cd15ac
#
_cell.length_a   1.000
_cell.length_b   1.000
_cell.length_c   1.000
_cell.angle_alpha   90.00
_cell.angle_beta   90.00
_cell.angle_gamma   90.00
#
_symmetry.space_group_name_H-M   'P 1'
#
loop_
_entity.id
_entity.type
_entity.pdbx_description
1 polymer ?
#
loop_
_entity_poly.entity_id
_entity_poly.type
_entity_poly.pdbx_seq_one_letter_code
_entity_poly.pdbx_strand_id
1 'polypeptide(L)'
;MPPSARQPARILIACFGSLGDLHPYVALARALAERGAAPVIASVPDYAPIVEAAARGGGLSIGFVPVRPGMAEFGDPAAMMARLFDPRRGPEYLIRDVVMPWVARGYADLADAVGRADLLVTHPLAHGAMLHAERTGLPWVSTVLAPMSLLSCDDPPLVPGAAWLYALRRLGVAPYRAVFGLARRMMRHWEQPLHAFRREAGLPATTRVFGFEGQYSPRLNLAMFPSVLAQPQADWPAATWVTGAARFDGDAPDRPTCERLEAFLAAGEAPLVFALGSSAVWIAGGFWRNAISAARGLGRRAILLTGAEPEALGPLPQGIAAFRYLPYSMVFPRAAAVIHQAGIGTLSQALASGRPQLIVPVAFDQPDNARRTAMLGVARVLPFRRAGAPAMQRELAALLADANASQAAARIATAVRAEDGAGMAARSILALLG
;
A
#
# COMPACT_ATOMS: atom_id res chain seq x y z
N MET A 1 28.72 -39.08 -4.60
CA MET A 1 27.36 -38.68 -5.01
C MET A 1 27.32 -37.17 -5.12
N PRO A 2 26.87 -36.57 -6.20
CA PRO A 2 26.63 -35.13 -6.20
C PRO A 2 25.58 -34.80 -5.12
N PRO A 3 25.69 -33.69 -4.39
CA PRO A 3 24.70 -33.31 -3.41
C PRO A 3 23.33 -33.23 -4.11
N SER A 4 22.34 -33.94 -3.58
CA SER A 4 20.96 -33.88 -4.08
C SER A 4 20.57 -32.41 -4.14
N ALA A 5 20.17 -31.91 -5.30
CA ALA A 5 19.69 -30.55 -5.46
C ALA A 5 18.56 -30.35 -4.46
N ARG A 6 18.79 -29.52 -3.43
CA ARG A 6 17.78 -29.18 -2.42
C ARG A 6 16.58 -28.60 -3.16
N GLN A 7 15.41 -29.13 -2.94
CA GLN A 7 14.19 -28.58 -3.57
C GLN A 7 14.05 -27.10 -3.19
N PRO A 8 13.64 -26.25 -4.15
CA PRO A 8 13.38 -24.84 -3.87
C PRO A 8 12.44 -24.64 -2.69
N ALA A 9 12.80 -23.80 -1.73
CA ALA A 9 11.96 -23.48 -0.60
C ALA A 9 10.63 -22.85 -1.07
N ARG A 10 9.51 -23.40 -0.66
CA ARG A 10 8.17 -22.93 -1.01
C ARG A 10 7.71 -21.87 -0.02
N ILE A 11 7.60 -20.64 -0.50
CA ILE A 11 7.18 -19.49 0.31
C ILE A 11 5.75 -19.10 -0.08
N LEU A 12 4.80 -19.33 0.83
CA LEU A 12 3.41 -18.89 0.64
C LEU A 12 3.26 -17.45 1.12
N ILE A 13 2.82 -16.56 0.22
CA ILE A 13 2.62 -15.14 0.51
C ILE A 13 1.12 -14.86 0.47
N ALA A 14 0.51 -14.69 1.64
CA ALA A 14 -0.92 -14.40 1.76
C ALA A 14 -1.15 -12.90 1.88
N CYS A 15 -1.84 -12.30 0.90
CA CYS A 15 -2.19 -10.89 0.91
C CYS A 15 -3.68 -10.66 0.59
N PHE A 16 -4.22 -9.58 1.14
CA PHE A 16 -5.58 -9.14 0.93
C PHE A 16 -5.63 -7.61 0.89
N GLY A 17 -6.41 -7.03 -0.03
CA GLY A 17 -6.56 -5.60 -0.16
C GLY A 17 -6.59 -5.13 -1.61
N SER A 18 -6.16 -3.90 -1.85
CA SER A 18 -6.11 -3.25 -3.16
C SER A 18 -4.84 -3.63 -3.95
N LEU A 19 -4.71 -3.12 -5.18
CA LEU A 19 -3.45 -3.24 -5.94
C LEU A 19 -2.25 -2.63 -5.20
N GLY A 20 -2.49 -1.59 -4.38
CA GLY A 20 -1.45 -0.99 -3.55
C GLY A 20 -0.92 -1.96 -2.49
N ASP A 21 -1.76 -2.91 -2.04
CA ASP A 21 -1.36 -3.96 -1.12
C ASP A 21 -0.70 -5.13 -1.87
N LEU A 22 -1.15 -5.49 -3.08
CA LEU A 22 -0.60 -6.60 -3.86
C LEU A 22 0.81 -6.32 -4.39
N HIS A 23 1.05 -5.14 -4.95
CA HIS A 23 2.30 -4.81 -5.65
C HIS A 23 3.57 -5.05 -4.82
N PRO A 24 3.65 -4.70 -3.52
CA PRO A 24 4.80 -5.04 -2.68
C PRO A 24 5.08 -6.55 -2.58
N TYR A 25 4.04 -7.37 -2.59
CA TYR A 25 4.20 -8.83 -2.53
C TYR A 25 4.59 -9.44 -3.88
N VAL A 26 4.18 -8.83 -4.98
CA VAL A 26 4.70 -9.20 -6.32
C VAL A 26 6.19 -8.89 -6.40
N ALA A 27 6.63 -7.72 -5.93
CA ALA A 27 8.06 -7.38 -5.85
C ALA A 27 8.84 -8.38 -4.98
N LEU A 28 8.29 -8.73 -3.81
CA LEU A 28 8.87 -9.71 -2.90
C LEU A 28 8.95 -11.11 -3.54
N ALA A 29 7.87 -11.56 -4.19
CA ALA A 29 7.84 -12.86 -4.85
C ALA A 29 8.88 -12.94 -5.97
N ARG A 30 9.04 -11.88 -6.78
CA ARG A 30 10.10 -11.80 -7.79
C ARG A 30 11.49 -11.92 -7.15
N ALA A 31 11.74 -11.15 -6.09
CA ALA A 31 13.04 -11.19 -5.39
C ALA A 31 13.34 -12.55 -4.75
N LEU A 32 12.33 -13.28 -4.28
CA LEU A 32 12.46 -14.65 -3.79
C LEU A 32 12.75 -15.64 -4.92
N ALA A 33 12.02 -15.56 -6.04
CA ALA A 33 12.22 -16.42 -7.20
C ALA A 33 13.61 -16.23 -7.83
N GLU A 34 14.09 -14.99 -7.95
CA GLU A 34 15.44 -14.66 -8.40
C GLU A 34 16.55 -15.28 -7.52
N ARG A 35 16.21 -15.62 -6.26
CA ARG A 35 17.10 -16.27 -5.29
C ARG A 35 16.87 -17.78 -5.18
N GLY A 36 16.13 -18.35 -6.13
CA GLY A 36 15.92 -19.79 -6.22
C GLY A 36 14.85 -20.36 -5.30
N ALA A 37 14.02 -19.52 -4.66
CA ALA A 37 12.84 -19.99 -3.96
C ALA A 37 11.65 -20.22 -4.91
N ALA A 38 10.63 -20.92 -4.43
CA ALA A 38 9.37 -21.15 -5.15
C ALA A 38 8.22 -20.35 -4.46
N PRO A 39 8.11 -19.05 -4.70
CA PRO A 39 7.06 -18.23 -4.10
C PRO A 39 5.69 -18.53 -4.72
N VAL A 40 4.65 -18.51 -3.87
CA VAL A 40 3.26 -18.65 -4.26
C VAL A 40 2.48 -17.50 -3.62
N ILE A 41 1.83 -16.66 -4.42
CA ILE A 41 0.97 -15.58 -3.93
C ILE A 41 -0.45 -16.13 -3.77
N ALA A 42 -0.99 -16.00 -2.56
CA ALA A 42 -2.38 -16.28 -2.24
C ALA A 42 -3.13 -14.96 -2.04
N SER A 43 -4.08 -14.67 -2.93
CA SER A 43 -4.82 -13.40 -2.93
C SER A 43 -6.16 -13.53 -3.63
N VAL A 44 -6.91 -12.42 -3.69
CA VAL A 44 -8.22 -12.41 -4.37
C VAL A 44 -8.09 -12.90 -5.82
N PRO A 45 -9.06 -13.67 -6.33
CA PRO A 45 -8.99 -14.29 -7.66
C PRO A 45 -8.71 -13.31 -8.80
N ASP A 46 -9.21 -12.09 -8.67
CA ASP A 46 -9.08 -11.02 -9.66
C ASP A 46 -7.63 -10.61 -9.96
N TYR A 47 -6.69 -10.98 -9.09
CA TYR A 47 -5.28 -10.63 -9.24
C TYR A 47 -4.42 -11.69 -9.93
N ALA A 48 -4.99 -12.85 -10.27
CA ALA A 48 -4.27 -13.90 -10.98
C ALA A 48 -3.57 -13.39 -12.26
N PRO A 49 -4.24 -12.63 -13.17
CA PRO A 49 -3.60 -12.14 -14.39
C PRO A 49 -2.40 -11.23 -14.14
N ILE A 50 -2.43 -10.43 -13.05
CA ILE A 50 -1.34 -9.52 -12.68
C ILE A 50 -0.12 -10.30 -12.20
N VAL A 51 -0.34 -11.31 -11.36
CA VAL A 51 0.75 -12.16 -10.85
C VAL A 51 1.37 -12.98 -11.99
N GLU A 52 0.55 -13.54 -12.87
CA GLU A 52 1.01 -14.27 -14.05
C GLU A 52 1.82 -13.39 -15.02
N ALA A 53 1.36 -12.15 -15.26
CA ALA A 53 2.09 -11.20 -16.10
C ALA A 53 3.45 -10.86 -15.49
N ALA A 54 3.49 -10.58 -14.18
CA ALA A 54 4.72 -10.29 -13.45
C ALA A 54 5.72 -11.44 -13.46
N ALA A 55 5.25 -12.70 -13.43
CA ALA A 55 6.08 -13.90 -13.56
C ALA A 55 6.67 -14.00 -14.98
N ARG A 56 5.82 -13.87 -16.01
CA ARG A 56 6.24 -13.95 -17.42
C ARG A 56 7.27 -12.88 -17.79
N GLY A 57 7.02 -11.62 -17.39
CA GLY A 57 7.91 -10.49 -17.70
C GLY A 57 9.32 -10.63 -17.14
N GLY A 58 9.52 -11.47 -16.10
CA GLY A 58 10.83 -11.78 -15.53
C GLY A 58 11.37 -13.17 -15.87
N GLY A 59 10.63 -14.00 -16.61
CA GLY A 59 10.99 -15.43 -16.80
C GLY A 59 11.03 -16.22 -15.49
N LEU A 60 10.25 -15.79 -14.48
CA LEU A 60 10.27 -16.31 -13.12
C LEU A 60 9.11 -17.29 -12.88
N SER A 61 9.31 -18.24 -11.96
CA SER A 61 8.24 -19.13 -11.51
C SER A 61 7.61 -18.57 -10.24
N ILE A 62 6.42 -17.99 -10.37
CA ILE A 62 5.62 -17.49 -9.25
C ILE A 62 4.23 -18.14 -9.35
N GLY A 63 3.86 -18.93 -8.32
CA GLY A 63 2.55 -19.57 -8.26
C GLY A 63 1.47 -18.60 -7.80
N PHE A 64 0.19 -18.94 -8.07
CA PHE A 64 -0.96 -18.20 -7.58
C PHE A 64 -2.00 -19.16 -6.98
N VAL A 65 -2.58 -18.76 -5.84
CA VAL A 65 -3.69 -19.45 -5.17
C VAL A 65 -4.83 -18.45 -4.98
N PRO A 66 -6.00 -18.68 -5.58
CA PRO A 66 -7.14 -17.81 -5.37
C PRO A 66 -7.70 -17.97 -3.96
N VAL A 67 -7.91 -16.85 -3.26
CA VAL A 67 -8.49 -16.80 -1.92
C VAL A 67 -9.68 -15.85 -1.94
N ARG A 68 -10.83 -16.34 -1.55
CA ARG A 68 -12.06 -15.54 -1.48
C ARG A 68 -12.01 -14.48 -0.36
N PRO A 69 -12.70 -13.36 -0.53
CA PRO A 69 -13.62 -13.02 -1.64
C PRO A 69 -12.88 -12.49 -2.87
N GLY A 70 -13.50 -12.66 -4.05
CA GLY A 70 -13.19 -11.86 -5.24
C GLY A 70 -13.96 -10.54 -5.24
N MET A 71 -13.70 -9.68 -6.21
CA MET A 71 -14.36 -8.37 -6.29
C MET A 71 -15.86 -8.48 -6.56
N ALA A 72 -16.29 -9.50 -7.29
CA ALA A 72 -17.69 -9.73 -7.63
C ALA A 72 -18.60 -9.98 -6.41
N GLU A 73 -18.04 -10.52 -5.31
CA GLU A 73 -18.78 -10.79 -4.08
C GLU A 73 -19.17 -9.52 -3.30
N PHE A 74 -18.55 -8.39 -3.61
CA PHE A 74 -18.84 -7.12 -2.94
C PHE A 74 -19.88 -6.25 -3.67
N GLY A 75 -20.36 -6.67 -4.84
CA GLY A 75 -21.33 -5.91 -5.62
C GLY A 75 -20.73 -4.68 -6.30
N ASP A 76 -21.38 -3.51 -6.18
CA ASP A 76 -20.88 -2.27 -6.78
C ASP A 76 -19.59 -1.77 -6.13
N PRO A 77 -18.46 -1.75 -6.86
CA PRO A 77 -17.18 -1.29 -6.33
C PRO A 77 -17.21 0.17 -5.86
N ALA A 78 -17.95 1.04 -6.53
CA ALA A 78 -18.01 2.46 -6.16
C ALA A 78 -18.74 2.64 -4.82
N ALA A 79 -19.85 1.93 -4.61
CA ALA A 79 -20.59 1.96 -3.35
C ALA A 79 -19.75 1.37 -2.20
N MET A 80 -19.04 0.26 -2.43
CA MET A 80 -18.12 -0.32 -1.46
C MET A 80 -17.02 0.66 -1.09
N MET A 81 -16.36 1.27 -2.08
CA MET A 81 -15.28 2.23 -1.84
C MET A 81 -15.77 3.48 -1.12
N ALA A 82 -16.97 3.98 -1.43
CA ALA A 82 -17.55 5.11 -0.70
C ALA A 82 -17.73 4.82 0.80
N ARG A 83 -18.11 3.59 1.16
CA ARG A 83 -18.21 3.14 2.57
C ARG A 83 -16.84 2.94 3.22
N LEU A 84 -15.88 2.33 2.50
CA LEU A 84 -14.51 2.13 2.98
C LEU A 84 -13.81 3.47 3.27
N PHE A 85 -14.00 4.46 2.42
CA PHE A 85 -13.36 5.77 2.58
C PHE A 85 -14.12 6.73 3.51
N ASP A 86 -15.16 6.28 4.22
CA ASP A 86 -15.73 7.06 5.30
C ASP A 86 -14.73 7.19 6.46
N PRO A 87 -14.32 8.42 6.85
CA PRO A 87 -13.25 8.59 7.86
C PRO A 87 -13.61 8.08 9.25
N ARG A 88 -14.88 7.90 9.56
CA ARG A 88 -15.36 7.46 10.88
C ARG A 88 -15.76 5.99 10.91
N ARG A 89 -16.43 5.51 9.86
CA ARG A 89 -16.99 4.15 9.79
C ARG A 89 -16.18 3.19 8.90
N GLY A 90 -15.32 3.73 8.04
CA GLY A 90 -14.53 2.93 7.11
C GLY A 90 -13.70 1.83 7.78
N PRO A 91 -12.96 2.10 8.86
CA PRO A 91 -12.20 1.06 9.57
C PRO A 91 -13.07 -0.07 10.15
N GLU A 92 -14.23 0.27 10.73
CA GLU A 92 -15.19 -0.72 11.20
C GLU A 92 -15.75 -1.55 10.04
N TYR A 93 -16.18 -0.87 8.97
CA TYR A 93 -16.72 -1.53 7.78
C TYR A 93 -15.70 -2.47 7.14
N LEU A 94 -14.43 -2.05 7.03
CA LEU A 94 -13.35 -2.89 6.51
C LEU A 94 -13.22 -4.19 7.32
N ILE A 95 -13.11 -4.07 8.64
CA ILE A 95 -12.87 -5.25 9.48
C ILE A 95 -14.13 -6.11 9.57
N ARG A 96 -15.26 -5.53 9.98
CA ARG A 96 -16.47 -6.28 10.33
C ARG A 96 -17.22 -6.82 9.12
N ASP A 97 -17.32 -6.00 8.05
CA ASP A 97 -18.21 -6.32 6.93
C ASP A 97 -17.45 -6.79 5.69
N VAL A 98 -16.16 -6.44 5.53
CA VAL A 98 -15.35 -6.85 4.37
C VAL A 98 -14.44 -8.03 4.70
N VAL A 99 -13.74 -8.02 5.84
CA VAL A 99 -12.73 -9.04 6.17
C VAL A 99 -13.32 -10.21 6.97
N MET A 100 -14.01 -9.92 8.07
CA MET A 100 -14.45 -10.96 9.03
C MET A 100 -15.37 -12.03 8.44
N PRO A 101 -16.34 -11.73 7.54
CA PRO A 101 -17.22 -12.75 6.97
C PRO A 101 -16.50 -13.80 6.13
N TRP A 102 -15.29 -13.52 5.68
CA TRP A 102 -14.53 -14.38 4.78
C TRP A 102 -13.40 -15.16 5.46
N VAL A 103 -13.18 -14.99 6.75
CA VAL A 103 -12.07 -15.63 7.46
C VAL A 103 -12.13 -17.15 7.35
N ALA A 104 -13.29 -17.76 7.58
CA ALA A 104 -13.45 -19.22 7.52
C ALA A 104 -13.24 -19.77 6.10
N ARG A 105 -13.77 -19.06 5.09
CA ARG A 105 -13.61 -19.44 3.68
C ARG A 105 -12.16 -19.25 3.22
N GLY A 106 -11.55 -18.11 3.51
CA GLY A 106 -10.14 -17.87 3.19
C GLY A 106 -9.19 -18.85 3.91
N TYR A 107 -9.54 -19.25 5.12
CA TYR A 107 -8.82 -20.34 5.79
C TYR A 107 -8.92 -21.66 5.01
N ALA A 108 -10.13 -22.05 4.58
CA ALA A 108 -10.32 -23.27 3.79
C ALA A 108 -9.60 -23.22 2.44
N ASP A 109 -9.63 -22.07 1.75
CA ASP A 109 -8.98 -21.88 0.45
C ASP A 109 -7.45 -22.02 0.52
N LEU A 110 -6.86 -21.74 1.69
CA LEU A 110 -5.40 -21.81 1.91
C LEU A 110 -4.90 -23.19 2.33
N ALA A 111 -5.76 -24.14 2.72
CA ALA A 111 -5.37 -25.38 3.37
C ALA A 111 -4.30 -26.18 2.60
N ASP A 112 -4.53 -26.43 1.30
CA ASP A 112 -3.61 -27.17 0.45
C ASP A 112 -2.27 -26.45 0.23
N ALA A 113 -2.31 -25.15 0.06
CA ALA A 113 -1.12 -24.33 -0.16
C ALA A 113 -0.24 -24.27 1.08
N VAL A 114 -0.85 -24.14 2.26
CA VAL A 114 -0.16 -24.17 3.56
C VAL A 114 0.49 -25.52 3.80
N GLY A 115 -0.22 -26.64 3.51
CA GLY A 115 0.32 -27.99 3.65
C GLY A 115 1.57 -28.29 2.81
N ARG A 116 1.87 -27.43 1.84
CA ARG A 116 3.03 -27.56 0.95
C ARG A 116 4.08 -26.46 1.16
N ALA A 117 3.85 -25.51 2.06
CA ALA A 117 4.75 -24.38 2.28
C ALA A 117 5.79 -24.69 3.37
N ASP A 118 7.00 -24.18 3.18
CA ASP A 118 8.08 -24.22 4.18
C ASP A 118 8.02 -22.98 5.09
N LEU A 119 7.46 -21.87 4.58
CA LEU A 119 7.30 -20.62 5.32
C LEU A 119 6.11 -19.83 4.77
N LEU A 120 5.44 -19.10 5.66
CA LEU A 120 4.34 -18.22 5.34
C LEU A 120 4.73 -16.75 5.53
N VAL A 121 4.35 -15.89 4.58
CA VAL A 121 4.41 -14.42 4.70
C VAL A 121 2.99 -13.88 4.72
N THR A 122 2.66 -13.00 5.66
CA THR A 122 1.29 -12.51 5.83
C THR A 122 1.15 -10.99 5.74
N HIS A 123 0.14 -10.56 5.00
CA HIS A 123 -0.42 -9.21 5.10
C HIS A 123 -1.25 -9.08 6.40
N PRO A 124 -1.34 -7.88 7.02
CA PRO A 124 -2.12 -7.66 8.25
C PRO A 124 -3.58 -8.14 8.20
N LEU A 125 -4.21 -8.15 7.05
CA LEU A 125 -5.60 -8.59 6.86
C LEU A 125 -5.74 -10.08 6.45
N ALA A 126 -4.64 -10.81 6.27
CA ALA A 126 -4.66 -12.22 5.88
C ALA A 126 -4.89 -13.16 7.08
N HIS A 127 -5.99 -12.94 7.82
CA HIS A 127 -6.26 -13.63 9.08
C HIS A 127 -6.33 -15.15 8.94
N GLY A 128 -6.93 -15.68 7.85
CA GLY A 128 -6.97 -17.13 7.59
C GLY A 128 -5.57 -17.76 7.54
N ALA A 129 -4.60 -17.06 6.95
CA ALA A 129 -3.22 -17.52 6.89
C ALA A 129 -2.54 -17.54 8.28
N MET A 130 -2.78 -16.52 9.10
CA MET A 130 -2.26 -16.46 10.48
C MET A 130 -2.82 -17.61 11.35
N LEU A 131 -4.10 -17.95 11.18
CA LEU A 131 -4.72 -19.09 11.87
C LEU A 131 -4.11 -20.43 11.45
N HIS A 132 -3.74 -20.58 10.16
CA HIS A 132 -3.00 -21.75 9.70
C HIS A 132 -1.62 -21.86 10.35
N ALA A 133 -0.86 -20.76 10.39
CA ALA A 133 0.44 -20.74 11.03
C ALA A 133 0.36 -21.15 12.51
N GLU A 134 -0.66 -20.65 13.23
CA GLU A 134 -0.90 -21.02 14.61
C GLU A 134 -1.26 -22.51 14.76
N ARG A 135 -2.11 -23.05 13.87
CA ARG A 135 -2.56 -24.45 13.95
C ARG A 135 -1.46 -25.45 13.61
N THR A 136 -0.67 -25.16 12.59
CA THR A 136 0.32 -26.10 12.03
C THR A 136 1.72 -25.94 12.62
N GLY A 137 1.97 -24.80 13.31
CA GLY A 137 3.33 -24.43 13.72
C GLY A 137 4.23 -23.98 12.55
N LEU A 138 3.66 -23.79 11.34
CA LEU A 138 4.42 -23.33 10.18
C LEU A 138 5.12 -22.00 10.51
N PRO A 139 6.43 -21.88 10.30
CA PRO A 139 7.13 -20.62 10.51
C PRO A 139 6.54 -19.53 9.61
N TRP A 140 6.34 -18.36 10.19
CA TRP A 140 5.76 -17.25 9.45
C TRP A 140 6.43 -15.92 9.75
N VAL A 141 6.30 -15.02 8.79
CA VAL A 141 6.79 -13.66 8.80
C VAL A 141 5.60 -12.74 8.59
N SER A 142 5.42 -11.74 9.41
CA SER A 142 4.44 -10.69 9.15
C SER A 142 5.06 -9.53 8.39
N THR A 143 4.24 -8.79 7.68
CA THR A 143 4.66 -7.59 6.96
C THR A 143 3.84 -6.39 7.38
N VAL A 144 4.44 -5.22 7.30
CA VAL A 144 3.82 -3.93 7.58
C VAL A 144 4.13 -3.00 6.41
N LEU A 145 3.11 -2.55 5.69
CA LEU A 145 3.31 -1.73 4.50
C LEU A 145 3.39 -0.23 4.81
N ALA A 146 2.82 0.24 5.94
CA ALA A 146 2.82 1.65 6.32
C ALA A 146 3.15 1.82 7.80
N PRO A 147 3.87 2.90 8.22
CA PRO A 147 4.24 3.15 9.61
C PRO A 147 3.07 3.14 10.58
N MET A 148 1.92 3.65 10.16
CA MET A 148 0.70 3.69 10.97
C MET A 148 0.30 2.32 11.52
N SER A 149 0.53 1.25 10.78
CA SER A 149 0.15 -0.11 11.16
C SER A 149 0.99 -0.68 12.31
N LEU A 150 2.10 -0.04 12.70
CA LEU A 150 2.90 -0.42 13.87
C LEU A 150 2.31 0.06 15.20
N LEU A 151 1.34 0.98 15.15
CA LEU A 151 0.56 1.47 16.31
C LEU A 151 1.44 1.92 17.48
N SER A 152 2.57 2.58 17.19
CA SER A 152 3.50 3.08 18.20
C SER A 152 2.88 4.21 19.02
N CYS A 153 3.09 4.18 20.34
CA CYS A 153 2.79 5.28 21.24
C CYS A 153 3.91 6.31 21.28
N ASP A 154 5.14 5.91 20.94
CA ASP A 154 6.32 6.78 20.89
C ASP A 154 6.35 7.63 19.60
N ASP A 155 5.89 7.08 18.49
CA ASP A 155 5.66 7.80 17.22
C ASP A 155 4.21 7.60 16.73
N PRO A 156 3.23 8.23 17.42
CA PRO A 156 1.82 7.95 17.19
C PRO A 156 1.36 8.39 15.81
N PRO A 157 0.51 7.56 15.15
CA PRO A 157 -0.03 7.88 13.84
C PRO A 157 -1.07 9.00 13.90
N LEU A 158 -1.24 9.71 12.79
CA LEU A 158 -2.34 10.65 12.60
C LEU A 158 -3.59 9.87 12.16
N VAL A 159 -4.49 9.63 13.13
CA VAL A 159 -5.70 8.82 12.90
C VAL A 159 -6.73 9.57 12.05
N PRO A 160 -7.22 9.00 10.92
CA PRO A 160 -8.28 9.59 10.12
C PRO A 160 -9.54 9.89 10.95
N GLY A 161 -10.16 11.04 10.70
CA GLY A 161 -11.36 11.47 11.44
C GLY A 161 -11.12 11.92 12.89
N ALA A 162 -9.93 11.67 13.44
CA ALA A 162 -9.54 12.03 14.80
C ALA A 162 -8.16 12.71 14.86
N ALA A 163 -7.83 13.55 13.88
CA ALA A 163 -6.54 14.24 13.78
C ALA A 163 -6.17 15.06 15.03
N TRP A 164 -7.17 15.51 15.80
CA TRP A 164 -6.97 16.19 17.08
C TRP A 164 -6.25 15.32 18.12
N LEU A 165 -6.39 14.00 18.06
CA LEU A 165 -5.66 13.07 18.93
C LEU A 165 -4.15 13.24 18.80
N TYR A 166 -3.66 13.62 17.62
CA TYR A 166 -2.22 13.81 17.41
C TYR A 166 -1.62 14.90 18.31
N ALA A 167 -2.43 15.85 18.78
CA ALA A 167 -1.97 16.86 19.74
C ALA A 167 -1.62 16.26 21.11
N LEU A 168 -2.21 15.10 21.47
CA LEU A 168 -1.97 14.42 22.75
C LEU A 168 -0.51 13.95 22.91
N ARG A 169 0.25 13.80 21.81
CA ARG A 169 1.68 13.45 21.88
C ARG A 169 2.49 14.43 22.75
N ARG A 170 2.03 15.67 22.91
CA ARG A 170 2.65 16.68 23.77
C ARG A 170 2.55 16.34 25.25
N LEU A 171 1.65 15.44 25.63
CA LEU A 171 1.43 14.96 26.99
C LEU A 171 2.15 13.63 27.27
N GLY A 172 3.01 13.19 26.35
CA GLY A 172 3.74 11.91 26.42
C GLY A 172 2.96 10.72 25.91
N VAL A 173 3.42 9.51 26.24
CA VAL A 173 2.89 8.24 25.71
C VAL A 173 1.60 7.75 26.39
N ALA A 174 1.36 8.15 27.65
CA ALA A 174 0.24 7.63 28.44
C ALA A 174 -1.14 7.87 27.80
N PRO A 175 -1.45 9.05 27.23
CA PRO A 175 -2.72 9.26 26.53
C PRO A 175 -2.89 8.33 25.33
N TYR A 176 -1.82 8.05 24.58
CA TYR A 176 -1.90 7.12 23.44
C TYR A 176 -2.10 5.68 23.86
N ARG A 177 -1.49 5.25 24.96
CA ARG A 177 -1.77 3.92 25.53
C ARG A 177 -3.26 3.77 25.88
N ALA A 178 -3.89 4.80 26.45
CA ALA A 178 -5.32 4.80 26.74
C ALA A 178 -6.17 4.76 25.45
N VAL A 179 -5.83 5.59 24.44
CA VAL A 179 -6.52 5.61 23.13
C VAL A 179 -6.40 4.25 22.45
N PHE A 180 -5.22 3.67 22.38
CA PHE A 180 -5.02 2.36 21.77
C PHE A 180 -5.67 1.23 22.57
N GLY A 181 -5.71 1.33 23.90
CA GLY A 181 -6.46 0.40 24.75
C GLY A 181 -7.94 0.40 24.42
N LEU A 182 -8.54 1.59 24.22
CA LEU A 182 -9.93 1.71 23.80
C LEU A 182 -10.14 1.17 22.38
N ALA A 183 -9.29 1.56 21.42
CA ALA A 183 -9.36 1.10 20.05
C ALA A 183 -9.21 -0.44 19.96
N ARG A 184 -8.30 -1.02 20.74
CA ARG A 184 -8.13 -2.48 20.87
C ARG A 184 -9.40 -3.17 21.39
N ARG A 185 -10.08 -2.58 22.36
CA ARG A 185 -11.34 -3.11 22.87
C ARG A 185 -12.45 -3.08 21.81
N MET A 186 -12.54 -1.99 21.03
CA MET A 186 -13.47 -1.87 19.92
C MET A 186 -13.17 -2.90 18.82
N MET A 187 -11.91 -3.01 18.41
CA MET A 187 -11.46 -3.96 17.40
C MET A 187 -11.80 -5.39 17.79
N ARG A 188 -11.56 -5.78 19.04
CA ARG A 188 -11.91 -7.12 19.55
C ARG A 188 -13.40 -7.44 19.39
N HIS A 189 -14.27 -6.43 19.52
CA HIS A 189 -15.69 -6.60 19.27
C HIS A 189 -16.00 -6.86 17.79
N TRP A 190 -15.31 -6.16 16.90
CA TRP A 190 -15.46 -6.38 15.44
C TRP A 190 -14.94 -7.74 14.99
N GLU A 191 -13.95 -8.29 15.68
CA GLU A 191 -13.32 -9.60 15.41
C GLU A 191 -14.09 -10.80 16.00
N GLN A 192 -15.28 -10.63 16.52
CA GLN A 192 -16.07 -11.75 17.10
C GLN A 192 -16.24 -12.94 16.15
N PRO A 193 -16.50 -12.78 14.83
CA PRO A 193 -16.58 -13.91 13.90
C PRO A 193 -15.27 -14.70 13.81
N LEU A 194 -14.12 -14.04 13.84
CA LEU A 194 -12.81 -14.69 13.88
C LEU A 194 -12.64 -15.53 15.15
N HIS A 195 -13.01 -15.00 16.32
CA HIS A 195 -12.92 -15.72 17.58
C HIS A 195 -13.91 -16.90 17.65
N ALA A 196 -15.08 -16.79 17.02
CA ALA A 196 -16.01 -17.90 16.87
C ALA A 196 -15.41 -19.01 16.01
N PHE A 197 -14.91 -18.67 14.83
CA PHE A 197 -14.25 -19.62 13.93
C PHE A 197 -13.05 -20.31 14.59
N ARG A 198 -12.25 -19.59 15.37
CA ARG A 198 -11.12 -20.18 16.12
C ARG A 198 -11.58 -21.32 17.03
N ARG A 199 -12.70 -21.15 17.77
CA ARG A 199 -13.27 -22.21 18.63
C ARG A 199 -13.73 -23.41 17.81
N GLU A 200 -14.42 -23.18 16.69
CA GLU A 200 -14.87 -24.22 15.78
C GLU A 200 -13.70 -25.00 15.17
N ALA A 201 -12.60 -24.30 14.84
CA ALA A 201 -11.38 -24.89 14.32
C ALA A 201 -10.51 -25.58 15.41
N GLY A 202 -10.91 -25.57 16.67
CA GLY A 202 -10.16 -26.18 17.78
C GLY A 202 -8.85 -25.45 18.12
N LEU A 203 -8.76 -24.15 17.79
CA LEU A 203 -7.60 -23.33 18.16
C LEU A 203 -7.69 -22.84 19.60
N PRO A 204 -6.56 -22.69 20.31
CA PRO A 204 -6.54 -22.23 21.70
C PRO A 204 -7.23 -20.88 21.87
N ALA A 205 -7.86 -20.66 23.03
CA ALA A 205 -8.39 -19.36 23.39
C ALA A 205 -7.28 -18.30 23.41
N THR A 206 -7.57 -17.10 22.91
CA THR A 206 -6.61 -16.01 22.88
C THR A 206 -7.23 -14.69 23.32
N THR A 207 -6.42 -13.87 23.99
CA THR A 207 -6.76 -12.47 24.29
C THR A 207 -6.20 -11.51 23.22
N ARG A 208 -5.40 -12.01 22.27
CA ARG A 208 -4.81 -11.21 21.20
C ARG A 208 -5.90 -10.66 20.29
N VAL A 209 -5.69 -9.43 19.84
CA VAL A 209 -6.53 -8.74 18.85
C VAL A 209 -5.75 -8.69 17.54
N PHE A 210 -6.33 -9.23 16.47
CA PHE A 210 -5.61 -9.42 15.21
C PHE A 210 -5.30 -8.11 14.49
N GLY A 211 -6.15 -7.09 14.64
CA GLY A 211 -5.84 -5.73 14.16
C GLY A 211 -4.78 -4.99 14.98
N PHE A 212 -4.30 -5.58 16.07
CA PHE A 212 -3.22 -5.05 16.92
C PHE A 212 -2.07 -6.05 16.99
N GLU A 213 -1.85 -6.66 18.18
CA GLU A 213 -0.71 -7.55 18.40
C GLU A 213 -0.82 -8.91 17.71
N GLY A 214 -2.03 -9.31 17.29
CA GLY A 214 -2.27 -10.61 16.66
C GLY A 214 -1.73 -10.73 15.23
N GLN A 215 -1.50 -9.61 14.57
CA GLN A 215 -0.96 -9.59 13.21
C GLN A 215 0.57 -9.78 13.13
N TYR A 216 1.27 -9.67 14.25
CA TYR A 216 2.73 -9.72 14.25
C TYR A 216 3.27 -11.11 14.55
N SER A 217 4.25 -11.53 13.75
CA SER A 217 4.97 -12.77 13.95
C SER A 217 5.92 -12.66 15.14
N PRO A 218 6.06 -13.72 15.94
CA PRO A 218 7.08 -13.77 16.98
C PRO A 218 8.50 -13.94 16.40
N ARG A 219 8.64 -14.29 15.12
CA ARG A 219 9.93 -14.58 14.48
C ARG A 219 10.51 -13.39 13.75
N LEU A 220 9.71 -12.72 12.91
CA LEU A 220 10.17 -11.61 12.07
C LEU A 220 8.97 -10.79 11.58
N ASN A 221 9.12 -9.47 11.65
CA ASN A 221 8.17 -8.50 11.14
C ASN A 221 8.89 -7.59 10.14
N LEU A 222 8.48 -7.59 8.88
CA LEU A 222 9.13 -6.80 7.84
C LEU A 222 8.34 -5.51 7.59
N ALA A 223 8.92 -4.38 7.95
CA ALA A 223 8.39 -3.06 7.68
C ALA A 223 8.83 -2.64 6.27
N MET A 224 7.96 -2.88 5.28
CA MET A 224 8.21 -2.76 3.84
C MET A 224 7.81 -1.37 3.31
N PHE A 225 8.19 -0.31 4.01
CA PHE A 225 7.97 1.08 3.62
C PHE A 225 9.31 1.83 3.56
N PRO A 226 9.38 2.98 2.84
CA PRO A 226 10.61 3.78 2.79
C PRO A 226 11.12 4.16 4.17
N SER A 227 12.38 3.88 4.49
CA SER A 227 12.98 4.10 5.81
C SER A 227 12.97 5.57 6.26
N VAL A 228 12.86 6.50 5.31
CA VAL A 228 12.74 7.93 5.57
C VAL A 228 11.41 8.33 6.23
N LEU A 229 10.38 7.46 6.20
CA LEU A 229 9.06 7.75 6.76
C LEU A 229 8.97 7.48 8.26
N ALA A 230 9.70 6.50 8.78
CA ALA A 230 9.72 6.19 10.21
C ALA A 230 11.00 5.46 10.59
N GLN A 231 11.46 5.72 11.82
CA GLN A 231 12.60 5.04 12.42
C GLN A 231 12.10 4.05 13.48
N PRO A 232 12.82 2.93 13.73
CA PRO A 232 12.46 1.99 14.78
C PRO A 232 12.19 2.66 16.11
N GLN A 233 11.09 2.24 16.77
CA GLN A 233 10.69 2.71 18.09
C GLN A 233 10.81 1.57 19.10
N ALA A 234 11.00 1.91 20.39
CA ALA A 234 11.15 0.92 21.45
C ALA A 234 9.88 0.07 21.67
N ASP A 235 8.72 0.62 21.34
CA ASP A 235 7.41 -0.04 21.47
C ASP A 235 6.93 -0.77 20.22
N TRP A 236 7.75 -0.83 19.16
CA TRP A 236 7.43 -1.67 18.00
C TRP A 236 7.46 -3.15 18.36
N PRO A 237 6.73 -4.01 17.63
CA PRO A 237 6.83 -5.46 17.80
C PRO A 237 8.28 -5.92 17.74
N ALA A 238 8.63 -6.88 18.60
CA ALA A 238 9.96 -7.47 18.59
C ALA A 238 10.32 -8.02 17.20
N ALA A 239 11.61 -8.05 16.87
CA ALA A 239 12.11 -8.48 15.58
C ALA A 239 11.50 -7.75 14.37
N THR A 240 11.19 -6.46 14.49
CA THR A 240 10.76 -5.61 13.38
C THR A 240 11.96 -5.01 12.67
N TRP A 241 12.06 -5.25 11.36
CA TRP A 241 13.13 -4.74 10.51
C TRP A 241 12.55 -3.88 9.38
N VAL A 242 13.06 -2.65 9.25
CA VAL A 242 12.70 -1.77 8.13
C VAL A 242 13.54 -2.18 6.92
N THR A 243 12.88 -2.71 5.91
CA THR A 243 13.54 -3.20 4.68
C THR A 243 13.65 -2.15 3.58
N GLY A 244 12.89 -1.07 3.70
CA GLY A 244 12.60 -0.19 2.58
C GLY A 244 11.39 -0.66 1.78
N ALA A 245 10.92 0.15 0.84
CA ALA A 245 9.75 -0.17 0.04
C ALA A 245 10.05 -1.25 -1.00
N ALA A 246 9.20 -2.30 -1.04
CA ALA A 246 9.18 -3.25 -2.13
C ALA A 246 8.36 -2.67 -3.29
N ARG A 247 9.05 -2.01 -4.24
CA ARG A 247 8.40 -1.31 -5.36
C ARG A 247 8.16 -2.25 -6.53
N PHE A 248 6.93 -2.23 -7.03
CA PHE A 248 6.52 -2.87 -8.26
C PHE A 248 5.53 -1.96 -8.99
N ASP A 249 5.62 -1.88 -10.27
CA ASP A 249 4.91 -0.87 -11.07
C ASP A 249 4.10 -1.50 -12.22
N GLY A 250 4.02 -2.82 -12.26
CA GLY A 250 3.42 -3.55 -13.38
C GLY A 250 4.28 -3.52 -14.63
N ASP A 251 3.71 -4.05 -15.71
CA ASP A 251 4.37 -4.09 -17.01
C ASP A 251 4.25 -2.74 -17.73
N ALA A 252 5.14 -2.50 -18.69
CA ALA A 252 5.04 -1.36 -19.57
C ALA A 252 3.70 -1.41 -20.35
N PRO A 253 3.07 -0.26 -20.60
CA PRO A 253 1.87 -0.18 -21.45
C PRO A 253 2.17 -0.66 -22.86
N ASP A 254 1.11 -0.84 -23.65
CA ASP A 254 1.24 -1.10 -25.08
C ASP A 254 1.98 0.02 -25.82
N ARG A 255 2.52 -0.33 -26.98
CA ARG A 255 3.31 0.59 -27.80
C ARG A 255 2.57 1.89 -28.14
N PRO A 256 1.30 1.91 -28.57
CA PRO A 256 0.56 3.14 -28.83
C PRO A 256 0.46 4.05 -27.61
N THR A 257 0.23 3.50 -26.43
CA THR A 257 0.18 4.26 -25.17
C THR A 257 1.55 4.87 -24.83
N CYS A 258 2.63 4.12 -25.01
CA CYS A 258 3.99 4.62 -24.83
C CYS A 258 4.30 5.76 -25.82
N GLU A 259 4.01 5.59 -27.11
CA GLU A 259 4.22 6.61 -28.14
C GLU A 259 3.43 7.90 -27.84
N ARG A 260 2.17 7.77 -27.38
CA ARG A 260 1.34 8.90 -26.96
C ARG A 260 1.92 9.64 -25.75
N LEU A 261 2.43 8.90 -24.76
CA LEU A 261 3.11 9.49 -23.61
C LEU A 261 4.36 10.27 -24.03
N GLU A 262 5.23 9.66 -24.85
CA GLU A 262 6.47 10.28 -25.30
C GLU A 262 6.19 11.53 -26.14
N ALA A 263 5.25 11.47 -27.08
CA ALA A 263 4.83 12.62 -27.87
C ALA A 263 4.31 13.76 -26.98
N PHE A 264 3.50 13.42 -25.97
CA PHE A 264 3.02 14.42 -25.01
C PHE A 264 4.19 15.02 -24.23
N LEU A 265 5.10 14.24 -23.67
CA LEU A 265 6.22 14.75 -22.88
C LEU A 265 7.18 15.61 -23.71
N ALA A 266 7.46 15.23 -24.95
CA ALA A 266 8.33 15.97 -25.87
C ALA A 266 7.77 17.34 -26.33
N ALA A 267 6.43 17.51 -26.24
CA ALA A 267 5.75 18.70 -26.78
C ALA A 267 5.84 19.94 -25.88
N GLY A 268 6.62 19.95 -24.80
CA GLY A 268 6.80 21.12 -23.93
C GLY A 268 7.32 20.82 -22.54
N GLU A 269 7.13 21.76 -21.62
CA GLU A 269 7.62 21.68 -20.24
C GLU A 269 7.08 20.47 -19.47
N ALA A 270 7.80 20.09 -18.40
CA ALA A 270 7.40 19.02 -17.51
C ALA A 270 5.96 19.22 -16.95
N PRO A 271 5.07 18.23 -17.09
CA PRO A 271 3.69 18.37 -16.67
C PRO A 271 3.51 18.20 -15.16
N LEU A 272 2.37 18.65 -14.64
CA LEU A 272 1.83 18.19 -13.36
C LEU A 272 1.27 16.78 -13.56
N VAL A 273 1.55 15.85 -12.65
CA VAL A 273 1.01 14.47 -12.75
C VAL A 273 0.07 14.21 -11.59
N PHE A 274 -1.18 13.90 -11.92
CA PHE A 274 -2.25 13.62 -10.94
C PHE A 274 -2.57 12.12 -10.92
N ALA A 275 -2.56 11.53 -9.71
CA ALA A 275 -2.89 10.13 -9.49
C ALA A 275 -3.63 9.95 -8.15
N LEU A 276 -4.66 9.10 -8.11
CA LEU A 276 -5.39 8.76 -6.87
C LEU A 276 -5.14 7.32 -6.41
N GLY A 277 -4.20 6.61 -7.05
CA GLY A 277 -3.98 5.18 -6.79
C GLY A 277 -5.16 4.31 -7.23
N SER A 278 -5.12 3.02 -6.90
CA SER A 278 -6.10 2.03 -7.40
C SER A 278 -7.48 2.10 -6.72
N SER A 279 -7.55 2.61 -5.51
CA SER A 279 -8.80 2.60 -4.71
C SER A 279 -9.51 3.95 -4.69
N ALA A 280 -8.79 5.07 -4.45
CA ALA A 280 -9.43 6.38 -4.34
C ALA A 280 -9.94 6.93 -5.68
N VAL A 281 -9.52 6.35 -6.81
CA VAL A 281 -10.09 6.68 -8.15
C VAL A 281 -11.59 6.43 -8.22
N TRP A 282 -12.13 5.46 -7.50
CA TRP A 282 -13.56 5.14 -7.47
C TRP A 282 -14.41 6.23 -6.79
N ILE A 283 -13.79 7.06 -5.96
CA ILE A 283 -14.46 8.16 -5.26
C ILE A 283 -13.92 9.54 -5.71
N ALA A 284 -13.28 9.60 -6.86
CA ALA A 284 -12.65 10.82 -7.39
C ALA A 284 -13.65 12.00 -7.53
N GLY A 285 -14.92 11.73 -7.85
CA GLY A 285 -15.94 12.77 -7.99
C GLY A 285 -15.51 13.91 -8.90
N GLY A 286 -15.49 15.12 -8.35
CA GLY A 286 -15.05 16.33 -9.07
C GLY A 286 -13.54 16.55 -9.13
N PHE A 287 -12.72 15.64 -8.58
CA PHE A 287 -11.26 15.81 -8.47
C PHE A 287 -10.59 16.07 -9.81
N TRP A 288 -10.92 15.27 -10.84
CA TRP A 288 -10.30 15.42 -12.16
C TRP A 288 -10.63 16.77 -12.81
N ARG A 289 -11.87 17.24 -12.70
CA ARG A 289 -12.27 18.58 -13.19
C ARG A 289 -11.52 19.69 -12.45
N ASN A 290 -11.35 19.53 -11.12
CA ASN A 290 -10.57 20.48 -10.32
C ASN A 290 -9.10 20.46 -10.69
N ALA A 291 -8.52 19.29 -10.96
CA ALA A 291 -7.15 19.12 -11.43
C ALA A 291 -6.89 19.81 -12.78
N ILE A 292 -7.78 19.59 -13.76
CA ILE A 292 -7.74 20.24 -15.07
C ILE A 292 -7.82 21.77 -14.91
N SER A 293 -8.78 22.25 -14.11
CA SER A 293 -8.97 23.69 -13.88
C SER A 293 -7.77 24.33 -13.19
N ALA A 294 -7.20 23.65 -12.19
CA ALA A 294 -6.01 24.12 -11.47
C ALA A 294 -4.77 24.19 -12.38
N ALA A 295 -4.54 23.15 -13.20
CA ALA A 295 -3.43 23.11 -14.15
C ALA A 295 -3.54 24.23 -15.17
N ARG A 296 -4.73 24.43 -15.76
CA ARG A 296 -5.01 25.53 -16.70
C ARG A 296 -4.82 26.90 -16.05
N GLY A 297 -5.33 27.09 -14.84
CA GLY A 297 -5.18 28.35 -14.12
C GLY A 297 -3.73 28.72 -13.78
N LEU A 298 -2.83 27.71 -13.78
CA LEU A 298 -1.38 27.88 -13.63
C LEU A 298 -0.63 28.00 -14.98
N GLY A 299 -1.33 27.87 -16.11
CA GLY A 299 -0.69 27.75 -17.42
C GLY A 299 0.19 26.51 -17.57
N ARG A 300 -0.08 25.43 -16.80
CA ARG A 300 0.75 24.22 -16.76
C ARG A 300 0.11 23.06 -17.51
N ARG A 301 0.95 22.27 -18.15
CA ARG A 301 0.54 20.98 -18.73
C ARG A 301 0.25 19.99 -17.63
N ALA A 302 -0.65 19.01 -17.90
CA ALA A 302 -0.94 17.96 -16.92
C ALA A 302 -1.18 16.60 -17.55
N ILE A 303 -0.81 15.56 -16.81
CA ILE A 303 -1.17 14.15 -17.05
C ILE A 303 -2.08 13.69 -15.91
N LEU A 304 -3.22 13.10 -16.27
CA LEU A 304 -4.19 12.51 -15.35
C LEU A 304 -4.13 10.99 -15.45
N LEU A 305 -3.87 10.30 -14.35
CA LEU A 305 -3.91 8.83 -14.27
C LEU A 305 -5.24 8.43 -13.64
N THR A 306 -6.25 8.21 -14.49
CA THR A 306 -7.65 8.16 -14.10
C THR A 306 -8.09 6.85 -13.44
N GLY A 307 -7.37 5.74 -13.67
CA GLY A 307 -7.75 4.40 -13.19
C GLY A 307 -8.97 3.79 -13.91
N ALA A 308 -9.70 4.62 -14.65
CA ALA A 308 -10.85 4.24 -15.47
C ALA A 308 -10.67 4.80 -16.89
N GLU A 309 -11.64 4.56 -17.77
CA GLU A 309 -11.57 5.04 -19.16
C GLU A 309 -11.46 6.56 -19.21
N PRO A 310 -10.37 7.10 -19.79
CA PRO A 310 -10.11 8.56 -19.84
C PRO A 310 -11.20 9.32 -20.58
N GLU A 311 -11.89 8.68 -21.51
CA GLU A 311 -12.96 9.21 -22.35
C GLU A 311 -14.16 9.71 -21.51
N ALA A 312 -14.35 9.17 -20.32
CA ALA A 312 -15.36 9.62 -19.36
C ALA A 312 -15.16 11.09 -18.90
N LEU A 313 -13.98 11.65 -19.10
CA LEU A 313 -13.69 13.07 -18.82
C LEU A 313 -14.19 14.01 -19.92
N GLY A 314 -14.59 13.47 -21.08
CA GLY A 314 -14.92 14.25 -22.27
C GLY A 314 -13.71 14.88 -22.97
N PRO A 315 -13.90 15.85 -23.87
CA PRO A 315 -12.82 16.52 -24.57
C PRO A 315 -11.86 17.22 -23.60
N LEU A 316 -10.57 16.89 -23.69
CA LEU A 316 -9.55 17.48 -22.84
C LEU A 316 -9.01 18.77 -23.48
N PRO A 317 -8.76 19.82 -22.69
CA PRO A 317 -8.10 21.04 -23.18
C PRO A 317 -6.68 20.77 -23.67
N GLN A 318 -6.17 21.64 -24.54
CA GLN A 318 -4.78 21.61 -24.97
C GLN A 318 -3.83 21.61 -23.75
N GLY A 319 -2.77 20.80 -23.80
CA GLY A 319 -1.80 20.65 -22.72
C GLY A 319 -2.24 19.71 -21.59
N ILE A 320 -3.42 19.08 -21.69
CA ILE A 320 -3.89 18.07 -20.76
C ILE A 320 -3.98 16.71 -21.45
N ALA A 321 -3.38 15.68 -20.86
CA ALA A 321 -3.51 14.30 -21.32
C ALA A 321 -4.06 13.42 -20.19
N ALA A 322 -4.86 12.42 -20.53
CA ALA A 322 -5.34 11.44 -19.57
C ALA A 322 -4.99 10.03 -20.04
N PHE A 323 -4.62 9.19 -19.09
CA PHE A 323 -4.31 7.78 -19.29
C PHE A 323 -5.04 6.98 -18.23
N ARG A 324 -5.58 5.82 -18.60
CA ARG A 324 -6.16 4.89 -17.64
C ARG A 324 -5.12 4.45 -16.63
N TYR A 325 -3.96 4.05 -17.11
CA TYR A 325 -2.84 3.60 -16.30
C TYR A 325 -1.52 3.90 -17.00
N LEU A 326 -0.53 4.30 -16.22
CA LEU A 326 0.89 4.31 -16.58
C LEU A 326 1.70 3.88 -15.36
N PRO A 327 2.76 3.08 -15.52
CA PRO A 327 3.73 2.85 -14.47
C PRO A 327 4.24 4.18 -13.91
N TYR A 328 4.22 4.33 -12.60
CA TYR A 328 4.65 5.57 -11.96
C TYR A 328 6.13 5.86 -12.20
N SER A 329 6.95 4.81 -12.32
CA SER A 329 8.37 4.94 -12.66
C SER A 329 8.61 5.59 -14.02
N MET A 330 7.68 5.46 -14.97
CA MET A 330 7.79 6.09 -16.30
C MET A 330 7.43 7.57 -16.30
N VAL A 331 6.52 8.01 -15.42
CA VAL A 331 5.93 9.35 -15.51
C VAL A 331 6.31 10.27 -14.35
N PHE A 332 6.40 9.78 -13.10
CA PHE A 332 6.70 10.63 -11.95
C PHE A 332 8.08 11.31 -12.02
N PRO A 333 9.18 10.65 -12.43
CA PRO A 333 10.48 11.33 -12.57
C PRO A 333 10.50 12.45 -13.58
N ARG A 334 9.53 12.48 -14.50
CA ARG A 334 9.40 13.47 -15.60
C ARG A 334 8.40 14.57 -15.30
N ALA A 335 7.78 14.56 -14.10
CA ALA A 335 6.80 15.55 -13.65
C ALA A 335 7.48 16.82 -13.13
N ALA A 336 6.78 17.96 -13.21
CA ALA A 336 7.14 19.18 -12.47
C ALA A 336 6.77 19.03 -10.98
N ALA A 337 5.63 18.40 -10.70
CA ALA A 337 5.20 17.99 -9.38
C ALA A 337 4.25 16.80 -9.49
N VAL A 338 4.20 15.95 -8.44
CA VAL A 338 3.29 14.80 -8.36
C VAL A 338 2.18 15.11 -7.38
N ILE A 339 0.93 14.94 -7.83
CA ILE A 339 -0.27 15.16 -7.01
C ILE A 339 -0.93 13.80 -6.76
N HIS A 340 -1.01 13.39 -5.48
CA HIS A 340 -1.51 12.06 -5.14
C HIS A 340 -2.11 11.98 -3.74
N GLN A 341 -2.74 10.83 -3.41
CA GLN A 341 -3.46 10.62 -2.17
C GLN A 341 -2.58 10.16 -0.99
N ALA A 342 -1.33 9.79 -1.20
CA ALA A 342 -0.39 9.18 -0.25
C ALA A 342 -0.73 7.75 0.21
N GLY A 343 -1.41 6.94 -0.59
CA GLY A 343 -1.35 5.49 -0.40
C GLY A 343 0.11 5.03 -0.53
N ILE A 344 0.55 4.12 0.36
CA ILE A 344 1.98 3.85 0.55
C ILE A 344 2.72 3.42 -0.73
N GLY A 345 2.10 2.65 -1.62
CA GLY A 345 2.70 2.26 -2.90
C GLY A 345 2.95 3.47 -3.81
N THR A 346 1.94 4.34 -3.98
CA THR A 346 2.06 5.58 -4.75
C THR A 346 3.08 6.53 -4.14
N LEU A 347 3.06 6.68 -2.81
CA LEU A 347 4.00 7.53 -2.08
C LEU A 347 5.45 7.06 -2.24
N SER A 348 5.70 5.75 -2.16
CA SER A 348 7.04 5.18 -2.35
C SER A 348 7.62 5.51 -3.72
N GLN A 349 6.79 5.44 -4.77
CA GLN A 349 7.19 5.82 -6.13
C GLN A 349 7.38 7.34 -6.27
N ALA A 350 6.51 8.14 -5.64
CA ALA A 350 6.63 9.59 -5.64
C ALA A 350 7.90 10.07 -4.91
N LEU A 351 8.24 9.47 -3.76
CA LEU A 351 9.50 9.74 -3.06
C LEU A 351 10.71 9.35 -3.90
N ALA A 352 10.67 8.18 -4.55
CA ALA A 352 11.74 7.74 -5.45
C ALA A 352 11.87 8.62 -6.70
N SER A 353 10.82 9.33 -7.12
CA SER A 353 10.85 10.19 -8.31
C SER A 353 11.73 11.42 -8.18
N GLY A 354 11.94 11.91 -6.95
CA GLY A 354 12.68 13.13 -6.67
C GLY A 354 11.91 14.41 -7.03
N ARG A 355 10.59 14.33 -7.13
CA ARG A 355 9.74 15.47 -7.46
C ARG A 355 8.98 15.99 -6.24
N PRO A 356 8.75 17.29 -6.11
CA PRO A 356 7.92 17.86 -5.07
C PRO A 356 6.48 17.36 -5.20
N GLN A 357 5.77 17.23 -4.06
CA GLN A 357 4.49 16.55 -4.01
C GLN A 357 3.38 17.44 -3.44
N LEU A 358 2.22 17.43 -4.06
CA LEU A 358 0.98 17.90 -3.42
C LEU A 358 0.17 16.67 -3.00
N ILE A 359 0.03 16.45 -1.71
CA ILE A 359 -0.65 15.29 -1.19
C ILE A 359 -2.09 15.64 -0.82
N VAL A 360 -3.03 14.85 -1.34
CA VAL A 360 -4.47 15.02 -1.15
C VAL A 360 -5.04 13.78 -0.45
N PRO A 361 -4.77 13.61 0.86
CA PRO A 361 -5.11 12.39 1.59
C PRO A 361 -6.62 12.24 1.77
N VAL A 362 -7.12 11.00 1.65
CA VAL A 362 -8.55 10.66 1.74
C VAL A 362 -8.85 9.91 3.05
N ALA A 363 -8.24 8.72 3.25
CA ALA A 363 -8.54 7.83 4.39
C ALA A 363 -7.36 6.90 4.73
N PHE A 364 -7.56 6.02 5.70
CA PHE A 364 -6.62 4.97 6.16
C PHE A 364 -5.26 5.53 6.59
N ASP A 365 -4.18 4.99 6.05
CA ASP A 365 -2.79 5.40 6.29
C ASP A 365 -2.42 6.74 5.64
N GLN A 366 -3.21 7.21 4.67
CA GLN A 366 -2.87 8.36 3.84
C GLN A 366 -2.66 9.66 4.63
N PRO A 367 -3.47 10.03 5.63
CA PRO A 367 -3.22 11.24 6.42
C PRO A 367 -1.91 11.18 7.23
N ASP A 368 -1.55 10.01 7.76
CA ASP A 368 -0.28 9.85 8.49
C ASP A 368 0.91 9.86 7.52
N ASN A 369 0.82 9.16 6.41
CA ASN A 369 1.80 9.19 5.33
C ASN A 369 2.02 10.61 4.81
N ALA A 370 0.94 11.39 4.60
CA ALA A 370 0.99 12.78 4.17
C ALA A 370 1.73 13.67 5.18
N ARG A 371 1.42 13.52 6.47
CA ARG A 371 2.10 14.23 7.56
C ARG A 371 3.60 13.92 7.57
N ARG A 372 3.96 12.64 7.54
CA ARG A 372 5.36 12.20 7.55
C ARG A 372 6.12 12.77 6.35
N THR A 373 5.51 12.72 5.17
CA THR A 373 6.10 13.27 3.94
C THR A 373 6.27 14.78 4.00
N ALA A 374 5.29 15.50 4.56
CA ALA A 374 5.41 16.95 4.75
C ALA A 374 6.54 17.31 5.73
N MET A 375 6.78 16.49 6.77
CA MET A 375 7.91 16.69 7.70
C MET A 375 9.26 16.50 7.02
N LEU A 376 9.37 15.76 5.93
CA LEU A 376 10.59 15.65 5.12
C LEU A 376 10.86 16.92 4.28
N GLY A 377 9.92 17.88 4.25
CA GLY A 377 10.03 19.11 3.48
C GLY A 377 9.82 18.95 1.98
N VAL A 378 9.30 17.79 1.51
CA VAL A 378 9.13 17.47 0.08
C VAL A 378 7.71 17.67 -0.40
N ALA A 379 6.77 17.96 0.50
CA ALA A 379 5.34 17.97 0.17
C ALA A 379 4.55 19.06 0.89
N ARG A 380 3.50 19.50 0.21
CA ARG A 380 2.38 20.24 0.78
C ARG A 380 1.16 19.32 0.90
N VAL A 381 0.31 19.54 1.89
CA VAL A 381 -0.86 18.69 2.16
C VAL A 381 -2.14 19.51 2.01
N LEU A 382 -3.06 19.02 1.19
CA LEU A 382 -4.37 19.61 0.98
C LEU A 382 -5.44 18.53 1.23
N PRO A 383 -6.23 18.59 2.30
CA PRO A 383 -7.27 17.60 2.56
C PRO A 383 -8.22 17.42 1.38
N PHE A 384 -8.56 16.19 1.01
CA PHE A 384 -9.36 15.85 -0.17
C PHE A 384 -10.67 16.67 -0.26
N ARG A 385 -11.37 16.85 0.85
CA ARG A 385 -12.62 17.64 0.91
C ARG A 385 -12.43 19.13 0.61
N ARG A 386 -11.20 19.63 0.66
CA ARG A 386 -10.82 21.02 0.35
C ARG A 386 -10.12 21.16 -1.00
N ALA A 387 -9.97 20.05 -1.74
CA ALA A 387 -9.22 19.99 -3.00
C ALA A 387 -10.06 20.53 -4.19
N GLY A 388 -10.66 21.70 -4.04
CA GLY A 388 -11.24 22.46 -5.13
C GLY A 388 -10.15 23.12 -5.98
N ALA A 389 -10.49 23.51 -7.23
CA ALA A 389 -9.53 24.07 -8.17
C ALA A 389 -8.74 25.28 -7.63
N PRO A 390 -9.37 26.28 -6.97
CA PRO A 390 -8.61 27.43 -6.45
C PRO A 390 -7.62 27.05 -5.35
N ALA A 391 -7.98 26.08 -4.49
CA ALA A 391 -7.10 25.61 -3.43
C ALA A 391 -5.93 24.80 -4.01
N MET A 392 -6.18 23.88 -4.95
CA MET A 392 -5.13 23.17 -5.67
C MET A 392 -4.18 24.11 -6.38
N GLN A 393 -4.71 25.11 -7.09
CA GLN A 393 -3.92 26.11 -7.80
C GLN A 393 -2.99 26.86 -6.84
N ARG A 394 -3.50 27.33 -5.71
CA ARG A 394 -2.72 28.06 -4.70
C ARG A 394 -1.59 27.17 -4.14
N GLU A 395 -1.91 25.94 -3.72
CA GLU A 395 -0.91 25.04 -3.12
C GLU A 395 0.13 24.58 -4.14
N LEU A 396 -0.26 24.35 -5.40
CA LEU A 396 0.66 24.01 -6.49
C LEU A 396 1.56 25.20 -6.86
N ALA A 397 1.03 26.42 -6.95
CA ALA A 397 1.84 27.62 -7.19
C ALA A 397 2.92 27.77 -6.12
N ALA A 398 2.54 27.64 -4.84
CA ALA A 398 3.48 27.71 -3.72
C ALA A 398 4.51 26.58 -3.74
N LEU A 399 4.09 25.34 -4.09
CA LEU A 399 5.00 24.19 -4.19
C LEU A 399 6.02 24.34 -5.31
N LEU A 400 5.57 24.79 -6.50
CA LEU A 400 6.43 24.98 -7.68
C LEU A 400 7.43 26.10 -7.48
N ALA A 401 7.11 27.11 -6.68
CA ALA A 401 8.01 28.21 -6.32
C ALA A 401 9.00 27.85 -5.19
N ASP A 402 8.79 26.72 -4.49
CA ASP A 402 9.62 26.31 -3.35
C ASP A 402 10.85 25.50 -3.82
N ALA A 403 11.97 26.18 -4.00
CA ALA A 403 13.24 25.54 -4.35
C ALA A 403 13.73 24.56 -3.27
N ASN A 404 13.42 24.82 -1.97
CA ASN A 404 13.82 23.94 -0.87
C ASN A 404 13.07 22.60 -0.97
N ALA A 405 11.78 22.61 -1.31
CA ALA A 405 11.00 21.39 -1.50
C ALA A 405 11.57 20.54 -2.65
N SER A 406 11.97 21.16 -3.75
CA SER A 406 12.58 20.48 -4.89
C SER A 406 13.95 19.88 -4.54
N GLN A 407 14.80 20.60 -3.81
CA GLN A 407 16.09 20.09 -3.32
C GLN A 407 15.91 18.96 -2.30
N ALA A 408 14.98 19.12 -1.36
CA ALA A 408 14.66 18.07 -0.39
C ALA A 408 14.16 16.81 -1.11
N ALA A 409 13.27 16.93 -2.11
CA ALA A 409 12.78 15.81 -2.89
C ALA A 409 13.92 15.06 -3.61
N ALA A 410 14.88 15.77 -4.18
CA ALA A 410 16.04 15.15 -4.84
C ALA A 410 16.92 14.38 -3.84
N ARG A 411 17.19 14.96 -2.63
CA ARG A 411 17.96 14.27 -1.56
C ARG A 411 17.24 13.02 -1.08
N ILE A 412 15.95 13.11 -0.77
CA ILE A 412 15.14 11.97 -0.31
C ILE A 412 15.10 10.86 -1.36
N ALA A 413 14.95 11.22 -2.63
CA ALA A 413 14.94 10.24 -3.71
C ALA A 413 16.24 9.43 -3.79
N THR A 414 17.39 10.04 -3.53
CA THR A 414 18.68 9.32 -3.51
C THR A 414 18.66 8.23 -2.43
N ALA A 415 18.19 8.54 -1.23
CA ALA A 415 18.09 7.56 -0.15
C ALA A 415 17.09 6.45 -0.49
N VAL A 416 15.87 6.83 -0.97
CA VAL A 416 14.81 5.86 -1.28
C VAL A 416 15.16 4.96 -2.47
N ARG A 417 15.89 5.46 -3.47
CA ARG A 417 16.35 4.65 -4.61
C ARG A 417 17.43 3.65 -4.22
N ALA A 418 18.25 3.98 -3.23
CA ALA A 418 19.30 3.09 -2.73
C ALA A 418 18.72 1.90 -1.93
N GLU A 419 17.46 1.96 -1.52
CA GLU A 419 16.79 0.85 -0.83
C GLU A 419 16.46 -0.29 -1.79
N ASP A 420 16.95 -1.50 -1.49
CA ASP A 420 16.53 -2.77 -2.10
C ASP A 420 15.50 -3.46 -1.19
N GLY A 421 14.32 -2.86 -1.04
CA GLY A 421 13.32 -3.31 -0.07
C GLY A 421 12.86 -4.75 -0.31
N ALA A 422 12.57 -5.12 -1.55
CA ALA A 422 12.16 -6.48 -1.91
C ALA A 422 13.30 -7.49 -1.71
N GLY A 423 14.52 -7.15 -2.13
CA GLY A 423 15.68 -8.02 -1.97
C GLY A 423 16.11 -8.18 -0.51
N MET A 424 16.01 -7.11 0.32
CA MET A 424 16.27 -7.18 1.75
C MET A 424 15.25 -8.09 2.44
N ALA A 425 13.96 -7.91 2.14
CA ALA A 425 12.90 -8.76 2.66
C ALA A 425 13.10 -10.23 2.27
N ALA A 426 13.41 -10.50 0.99
CA ALA A 426 13.68 -11.86 0.51
C ALA A 426 14.87 -12.51 1.23
N ARG A 427 15.99 -11.81 1.40
CA ARG A 427 17.14 -12.31 2.17
C ARG A 427 16.77 -12.64 3.62
N SER A 428 16.04 -11.75 4.28
CA SER A 428 15.61 -11.95 5.67
C SER A 428 14.69 -13.16 5.84
N ILE A 429 13.79 -13.38 4.87
CA ILE A 429 12.90 -14.55 4.85
C ILE A 429 13.70 -15.84 4.67
N LEU A 430 14.59 -15.88 3.67
CA LEU A 430 15.38 -17.07 3.36
C LEU A 430 16.35 -17.44 4.50
N ALA A 431 16.87 -16.46 5.22
CA ALA A 431 17.71 -16.68 6.39
C ALA A 431 16.99 -17.41 7.55
N LEU A 432 15.66 -17.41 7.59
CA LEU A 432 14.89 -18.18 8.59
C LEU A 432 14.78 -19.68 8.24
N LEU A 433 15.14 -20.07 7.03
CA LEU A 433 15.05 -21.45 6.54
C LEU A 433 16.40 -22.20 6.59
N GLY A 434 17.45 -21.52 7.06
CA GLY A 434 18.77 -22.08 7.26
C GLY A 434 19.72 -21.76 6.15
#